data_c3c9a1b598d7b64a261056ff41f8cfb8
#
_entry.id   c3c9a1b598d7b64a261056ff41f8cfb8
#
_cell.length_a   1.000
_cell.length_b   1.000
_cell.length_c   1.000
_cell.angle_alpha   90.00
_cell.angle_beta   90.00
_cell.angle_gamma   90.00
#
_symmetry.space_group_name_H-M   'P 1'
#
loop_
_entity.id
_entity.type
_entity.pdbx_description
1 polymer ?
#
loop_
_entity_poly.entity_id
_entity_poly.type
_entity_poly.pdbx_seq_one_letter_code
_entity_poly.pdbx_strand_id
1 'polypeptide(L)'
;MELAAITDPRTALDAELAAIAELDRSIRAAQAEQLRRVVRARELAAEVAGVDELSTFTQREFATRAFIAELATSLTVHERTAGRMVGEAEQLTGRFASTLETLSDGSMCLGRVRTLLEFASQLPADAQPAFEREALERGAGDTPSAFRRRARRLRERMHPVEPVERHEVARAERSVGLDPAPDGMAWLSLHLEAERGVAIMSRLNAFAEVSGSDDEGGDPRTPMQRRTDAAADLLLGGWLHDAPAGSPLAPPTSPLGAVAPKVYVTVPVMTLLGASDESAELDGYGPIDAHTARRLAAHAPSFQRILTHPETGAYLSYGRTTYRVPADLAGYLRVRDGGCRFPGCSRRAERCDLDHTADWAHGGETRHDNIAHLCRKHHRLKHQTTWRVTQDAGGRLRWVSPAGREHLTSADSPFREKPPPEASAPPIAPGTPATDIDDGPEPPWAAGRSIDPAA
;
A
#
# COMPACT_ATOMS: atom_id res chain seq x y z
N MET A 1 -27.72 40.24 -32.66
CA MET A 1 -27.76 39.99 -31.23
C MET A 1 -28.54 38.65 -31.08
N GLU A 2 -27.78 37.56 -31.16
CA GLU A 2 -28.28 36.19 -31.08
C GLU A 2 -28.67 35.93 -29.63
N LEU A 3 -29.97 35.69 -29.38
CA LEU A 3 -30.46 35.17 -28.11
C LEU A 3 -29.85 33.76 -27.94
N ALA A 4 -28.85 33.63 -27.06
CA ALA A 4 -28.44 32.33 -26.61
C ALA A 4 -29.68 31.62 -26.04
N ALA A 5 -30.10 30.53 -26.71
CA ALA A 5 -31.20 29.70 -26.26
C ALA A 5 -30.87 29.24 -24.83
N ILE A 6 -31.68 29.67 -23.84
CA ILE A 6 -31.58 29.20 -22.47
C ILE A 6 -32.00 27.72 -22.52
N THR A 7 -31.03 26.84 -22.56
CA THR A 7 -31.26 25.39 -22.51
C THR A 7 -31.90 25.09 -21.16
N ASP A 8 -33.06 24.44 -21.16
CA ASP A 8 -33.72 24.00 -19.93
C ASP A 8 -32.75 23.20 -19.07
N PRO A 9 -32.56 23.54 -17.78
CA PRO A 9 -31.62 22.87 -16.88
C PRO A 9 -31.80 21.33 -16.82
N ARG A 10 -33.01 20.83 -17.05
CA ARG A 10 -33.29 19.38 -17.10
C ARG A 10 -32.70 18.74 -18.36
N THR A 11 -32.83 19.39 -19.50
CA THR A 11 -32.27 18.93 -20.78
C THR A 11 -30.72 18.97 -20.70
N ALA A 12 -30.14 20.03 -20.09
CA ALA A 12 -28.71 20.13 -19.88
C ALA A 12 -28.21 19.02 -18.95
N LEU A 13 -28.91 18.74 -17.85
CA LEU A 13 -28.56 17.66 -16.93
C LEU A 13 -28.63 16.27 -17.62
N ASP A 14 -29.68 16.01 -18.40
CA ASP A 14 -29.82 14.74 -19.15
C ASP A 14 -28.68 14.55 -20.15
N ALA A 15 -28.30 15.59 -20.86
CA ALA A 15 -27.14 15.57 -21.75
C ALA A 15 -25.82 15.26 -21.06
N GLU A 16 -25.57 15.86 -19.88
CA GLU A 16 -24.37 15.57 -19.07
C GLU A 16 -24.37 14.14 -18.53
N LEU A 17 -25.52 13.63 -18.07
CA LEU A 17 -25.63 12.24 -17.60
C LEU A 17 -25.37 11.24 -18.75
N ALA A 18 -25.86 11.53 -19.96
CA ALA A 18 -25.60 10.73 -21.16
C ALA A 18 -24.10 10.75 -21.52
N ALA A 19 -23.46 11.93 -21.47
CA ALA A 19 -22.03 12.06 -21.72
C ALA A 19 -21.18 11.30 -20.68
N ILE A 20 -21.54 11.37 -19.39
CA ILE A 20 -20.89 10.60 -18.33
C ILE A 20 -21.01 9.09 -18.59
N ALA A 21 -22.19 8.62 -18.99
CA ALA A 21 -22.42 7.21 -19.30
C ALA A 21 -21.59 6.73 -20.50
N GLU A 22 -21.44 7.58 -21.53
CA GLU A 22 -20.60 7.27 -22.68
C GLU A 22 -19.11 7.22 -22.33
N LEU A 23 -18.62 8.16 -21.52
CA LEU A 23 -17.25 8.13 -21.01
C LEU A 23 -16.98 6.86 -20.18
N ASP A 24 -17.94 6.45 -19.35
CA ASP A 24 -17.81 5.22 -18.56
C ASP A 24 -17.75 3.97 -19.45
N ARG A 25 -18.53 3.90 -20.54
CA ARG A 25 -18.40 2.84 -21.54
C ARG A 25 -17.03 2.85 -22.20
N SER A 26 -16.54 4.01 -22.58
CA SER A 26 -15.21 4.17 -23.19
C SER A 26 -14.08 3.72 -22.23
N ILE A 27 -14.18 4.04 -20.95
CA ILE A 27 -13.24 3.58 -19.93
C ILE A 27 -13.24 2.05 -19.83
N ARG A 28 -14.40 1.42 -19.83
CA ARG A 28 -14.53 -0.06 -19.79
C ARG A 28 -13.89 -0.70 -21.02
N ALA A 29 -14.17 -0.17 -22.21
CA ALA A 29 -13.56 -0.63 -23.46
C ALA A 29 -12.02 -0.49 -23.42
N ALA A 30 -11.50 0.64 -22.93
CA ALA A 30 -10.07 0.85 -22.76
C ALA A 30 -9.45 -0.14 -21.75
N GLN A 31 -10.16 -0.49 -20.67
CA GLN A 31 -9.72 -1.51 -19.71
C GLN A 31 -9.65 -2.90 -20.36
N ALA A 32 -10.62 -3.26 -21.20
CA ALA A 32 -10.58 -4.53 -21.95
C ALA A 32 -9.38 -4.58 -22.90
N GLU A 33 -9.11 -3.50 -23.63
CA GLU A 33 -7.95 -3.41 -24.53
C GLU A 33 -6.65 -3.47 -23.74
N GLN A 34 -6.56 -2.81 -22.58
CA GLN A 34 -5.39 -2.89 -21.70
C GLN A 34 -5.09 -4.35 -21.33
N LEU A 35 -6.10 -5.13 -20.96
CA LEU A 35 -5.93 -6.55 -20.62
C LEU A 35 -5.44 -7.38 -21.81
N ARG A 36 -5.95 -7.14 -23.03
CA ARG A 36 -5.44 -7.78 -24.25
C ARG A 36 -3.96 -7.44 -24.50
N ARG A 37 -3.59 -6.16 -24.29
CA ARG A 37 -2.19 -5.71 -24.41
C ARG A 37 -1.27 -6.34 -23.39
N VAL A 38 -1.74 -6.59 -22.17
CA VAL A 38 -0.96 -7.29 -21.13
C VAL A 38 -0.58 -8.70 -21.58
N VAL A 39 -1.52 -9.47 -22.17
CA VAL A 39 -1.22 -10.81 -22.68
C VAL A 39 -0.22 -10.74 -23.82
N ARG A 40 -0.43 -9.84 -24.79
CA ARG A 40 0.51 -9.67 -25.89
C ARG A 40 1.91 -9.26 -25.43
N ALA A 41 2.00 -8.34 -24.45
CA ALA A 41 3.27 -7.93 -23.89
C ALA A 41 3.99 -9.08 -23.15
N ARG A 42 3.23 -9.96 -22.46
CA ARG A 42 3.77 -11.15 -21.81
C ARG A 42 4.36 -12.15 -22.81
N GLU A 43 3.68 -12.36 -23.94
CA GLU A 43 4.20 -13.21 -25.03
C GLU A 43 5.53 -12.67 -25.55
N LEU A 44 5.59 -11.38 -25.86
CA LEU A 44 6.82 -10.73 -26.32
C LEU A 44 7.94 -10.77 -25.26
N ALA A 45 7.60 -10.62 -23.98
CA ALA A 45 8.56 -10.72 -22.90
C ALA A 45 9.15 -12.15 -22.78
N ALA A 46 8.36 -13.18 -23.04
CA ALA A 46 8.84 -14.56 -23.10
C ALA A 46 9.82 -14.77 -24.29
N GLU A 47 9.51 -14.20 -25.46
CA GLU A 47 10.42 -14.20 -26.61
C GLU A 47 11.75 -13.49 -26.28
N VAL A 48 11.70 -12.31 -25.67
CA VAL A 48 12.90 -11.56 -25.24
C VAL A 48 13.73 -12.35 -24.22
N ALA A 49 13.07 -13.10 -23.34
CA ALA A 49 13.73 -13.94 -22.36
C ALA A 49 14.29 -15.27 -22.95
N GLY A 50 14.06 -15.55 -24.23
CA GLY A 50 14.42 -16.80 -24.89
C GLY A 50 13.71 -18.03 -24.32
N VAL A 51 12.47 -17.83 -23.83
CA VAL A 51 11.64 -18.90 -23.26
C VAL A 51 10.73 -19.48 -24.34
N ASP A 52 10.79 -20.79 -24.51
CA ASP A 52 10.03 -21.58 -25.47
C ASP A 52 9.35 -22.80 -24.81
N GLU A 53 8.78 -23.68 -25.62
CA GLU A 53 8.11 -24.90 -25.15
C GLU A 53 9.07 -25.91 -24.49
N LEU A 54 10.36 -25.85 -24.83
CA LEU A 54 11.41 -26.73 -24.27
C LEU A 54 12.00 -26.19 -22.98
N SER A 55 11.72 -24.94 -22.64
CA SER A 55 12.24 -24.29 -21.46
C SER A 55 11.73 -24.94 -20.17
N THR A 56 12.59 -25.01 -19.15
CA THR A 56 12.25 -25.58 -17.85
C THR A 56 11.17 -24.74 -17.14
N PHE A 57 10.46 -25.36 -16.20
CA PHE A 57 9.51 -24.66 -15.34
C PHE A 57 10.14 -23.42 -14.67
N THR A 58 11.37 -23.57 -14.16
CA THR A 58 12.11 -22.49 -13.50
C THR A 58 12.41 -21.31 -14.44
N GLN A 59 12.80 -21.56 -15.68
CA GLN A 59 13.05 -20.51 -16.68
C GLN A 59 11.77 -19.75 -17.00
N ARG A 60 10.65 -20.45 -17.24
CA ARG A 60 9.33 -19.83 -17.46
C ARG A 60 8.85 -19.01 -16.25
N GLU A 61 9.08 -19.52 -15.04
CA GLU A 61 8.74 -18.79 -13.81
C GLU A 61 9.53 -17.49 -13.68
N PHE A 62 10.85 -17.50 -13.95
CA PHE A 62 11.67 -16.30 -13.89
C PHE A 62 11.30 -15.28 -14.98
N ALA A 63 11.02 -15.72 -16.20
CA ALA A 63 10.55 -14.84 -17.26
C ALA A 63 9.22 -14.17 -16.88
N THR A 64 8.28 -14.93 -16.32
CA THR A 64 7.01 -14.39 -15.82
C THR A 64 7.22 -13.37 -14.69
N ARG A 65 8.11 -13.65 -13.75
CA ARG A 65 8.45 -12.72 -12.66
C ARG A 65 9.10 -11.45 -13.18
N ALA A 66 10.01 -11.56 -14.16
CA ALA A 66 10.65 -10.41 -14.80
C ALA A 66 9.63 -9.53 -15.50
N PHE A 67 8.69 -10.12 -16.22
CA PHE A 67 7.61 -9.40 -16.88
C PHE A 67 6.68 -8.69 -15.87
N ILE A 68 6.26 -9.38 -14.80
CA ILE A 68 5.42 -8.75 -13.76
C ILE A 68 6.13 -7.55 -13.12
N ALA A 69 7.43 -7.67 -12.85
CA ALA A 69 8.23 -6.57 -12.31
C ALA A 69 8.30 -5.39 -13.30
N GLU A 70 8.50 -5.67 -14.58
CA GLU A 70 8.53 -4.66 -15.63
C GLU A 70 7.17 -3.98 -15.85
N LEU A 71 6.09 -4.74 -15.85
CA LEU A 71 4.73 -4.20 -15.92
C LEU A 71 4.42 -3.31 -14.71
N ALA A 72 4.81 -3.74 -13.51
CA ALA A 72 4.63 -2.98 -12.28
C ALA A 72 5.35 -1.63 -12.32
N THR A 73 6.61 -1.62 -12.73
CA THR A 73 7.42 -0.39 -12.88
C THR A 73 6.89 0.52 -13.97
N SER A 74 6.44 -0.04 -15.10
CA SER A 74 5.87 0.73 -16.23
C SER A 74 4.55 1.41 -15.87
N LEU A 75 3.74 0.80 -15.01
CA LEU A 75 2.44 1.33 -14.57
C LEU A 75 2.53 2.08 -13.23
N THR A 76 3.70 2.10 -12.60
CA THR A 76 3.91 2.68 -11.26
C THR A 76 2.95 2.07 -10.22
N VAL A 77 2.80 0.74 -10.26
CA VAL A 77 1.95 -0.01 -9.33
C VAL A 77 2.75 -1.08 -8.59
N HIS A 78 2.22 -1.56 -7.47
CA HIS A 78 2.84 -2.67 -6.76
C HIS A 78 2.78 -3.96 -7.59
N GLU A 79 3.82 -4.80 -7.54
CA GLU A 79 3.91 -6.06 -8.32
C GLU A 79 2.74 -7.02 -8.07
N ARG A 80 2.13 -7.02 -6.86
CA ARG A 80 0.90 -7.78 -6.60
C ARG A 80 -0.23 -7.33 -7.50
N THR A 81 -0.35 -6.02 -7.73
CA THR A 81 -1.36 -5.44 -8.63
C THR A 81 -1.09 -5.82 -10.08
N ALA A 82 0.17 -5.71 -10.52
CA ALA A 82 0.57 -6.13 -11.86
C ALA A 82 0.37 -7.64 -12.07
N GLY A 83 0.76 -8.48 -11.09
CA GLY A 83 0.56 -9.93 -11.16
C GLY A 83 -0.91 -10.33 -11.20
N ARG A 84 -1.77 -9.64 -10.44
CA ARG A 84 -3.21 -9.84 -10.55
C ARG A 84 -3.75 -9.44 -11.93
N MET A 85 -3.28 -8.32 -12.49
CA MET A 85 -3.67 -7.88 -13.83
C MET A 85 -3.26 -8.91 -14.90
N VAL A 86 -2.08 -9.49 -14.80
CA VAL A 86 -1.63 -10.58 -15.69
C VAL A 86 -2.56 -11.80 -15.58
N GLY A 87 -2.87 -12.25 -14.36
CA GLY A 87 -3.77 -13.38 -14.15
C GLY A 87 -5.21 -13.10 -14.61
N GLU A 88 -5.73 -11.88 -14.39
CA GLU A 88 -7.02 -11.43 -14.91
C GLU A 88 -7.02 -11.45 -16.45
N ALA A 89 -5.95 -10.93 -17.07
CA ALA A 89 -5.82 -10.86 -18.54
C ALA A 89 -5.79 -12.25 -19.17
N GLU A 90 -5.03 -13.19 -18.63
CA GLU A 90 -4.93 -14.57 -19.10
C GLU A 90 -6.27 -15.32 -19.01
N GLN A 91 -6.98 -15.17 -17.89
CA GLN A 91 -8.27 -15.78 -17.71
C GLN A 91 -9.30 -15.23 -18.69
N LEU A 92 -9.33 -13.90 -18.89
CA LEU A 92 -10.30 -13.22 -19.75
C LEU A 92 -10.04 -13.43 -21.23
N THR A 93 -8.78 -13.49 -21.67
CA THR A 93 -8.48 -13.80 -23.09
C THR A 93 -8.57 -15.29 -23.40
N GLY A 94 -8.57 -16.14 -22.40
CA GLY A 94 -8.71 -17.57 -22.54
C GLY A 94 -10.13 -18.06 -22.25
N ARG A 95 -10.34 -18.50 -21.00
CA ARG A 95 -11.55 -19.24 -20.59
C ARG A 95 -12.79 -18.37 -20.40
N PHE A 96 -12.63 -17.05 -20.16
CA PHE A 96 -13.73 -16.10 -19.89
C PHE A 96 -13.83 -15.02 -20.99
N ALA A 97 -13.69 -15.44 -22.25
CA ALA A 97 -13.73 -14.54 -23.40
C ALA A 97 -15.05 -13.77 -23.50
N SER A 98 -16.20 -14.41 -23.20
CA SER A 98 -17.50 -13.75 -23.19
C SER A 98 -17.57 -12.62 -22.14
N THR A 99 -16.95 -12.82 -20.98
CA THR A 99 -16.85 -11.75 -19.95
C THR A 99 -15.97 -10.60 -20.44
N LEU A 100 -14.88 -10.87 -21.16
CA LEU A 100 -14.04 -9.82 -21.75
C LEU A 100 -14.81 -9.02 -22.82
N GLU A 101 -15.67 -9.66 -23.60
CA GLU A 101 -16.53 -8.99 -24.56
C GLU A 101 -17.50 -8.03 -23.89
N THR A 102 -18.15 -8.44 -22.78
CA THR A 102 -19.06 -7.56 -22.02
C THR A 102 -18.35 -6.37 -21.35
N LEU A 103 -17.06 -6.50 -21.04
CA LEU A 103 -16.23 -5.37 -20.62
C LEU A 103 -15.91 -4.46 -21.82
N SER A 104 -15.61 -5.04 -22.96
CA SER A 104 -15.22 -4.35 -24.19
C SER A 104 -16.36 -3.54 -24.83
N ASP A 105 -17.59 -4.05 -24.78
CA ASP A 105 -18.79 -3.34 -25.26
C ASP A 105 -19.35 -2.35 -24.22
N GLY A 106 -18.75 -2.34 -23.02
CA GLY A 106 -19.12 -1.44 -21.94
C GLY A 106 -20.37 -1.85 -21.15
N SER A 107 -20.96 -3.04 -21.39
CA SER A 107 -22.13 -3.51 -20.65
C SER A 107 -21.79 -3.96 -19.22
N MET A 108 -20.54 -4.34 -18.95
CA MET A 108 -20.06 -4.74 -17.63
C MET A 108 -18.85 -3.90 -17.16
N CYS A 109 -18.85 -3.44 -15.91
CA CYS A 109 -17.69 -2.75 -15.33
C CYS A 109 -16.64 -3.74 -14.79
N LEU A 110 -15.37 -3.31 -14.72
CA LEU A 110 -14.25 -4.14 -14.26
C LEU A 110 -14.47 -4.71 -12.85
N GLY A 111 -15.18 -4.00 -11.97
CA GLY A 111 -15.52 -4.49 -10.63
C GLY A 111 -16.41 -5.75 -10.65
N ARG A 112 -17.38 -5.80 -11.58
CA ARG A 112 -18.23 -6.99 -11.77
C ARG A 112 -17.46 -8.12 -12.44
N VAL A 113 -16.61 -7.81 -13.43
CA VAL A 113 -15.69 -8.78 -14.05
C VAL A 113 -14.83 -9.48 -13.00
N ARG A 114 -14.18 -8.72 -12.12
CA ARG A 114 -13.38 -9.26 -11.03
C ARG A 114 -14.20 -10.12 -10.07
N THR A 115 -15.42 -9.71 -9.76
CA THR A 115 -16.35 -10.51 -8.96
C THR A 115 -16.69 -11.84 -9.62
N LEU A 116 -16.91 -11.84 -10.93
CA LEU A 116 -17.16 -13.07 -11.68
C LEU A 116 -15.95 -14.00 -11.62
N LEU A 117 -14.75 -13.51 -11.91
CA LEU A 117 -13.50 -14.29 -11.84
C LEU A 117 -13.23 -14.83 -10.42
N GLU A 118 -13.47 -14.03 -9.39
CA GLU A 118 -13.31 -14.42 -7.97
C GLU A 118 -14.17 -15.66 -7.63
N PHE A 119 -15.43 -15.68 -8.01
CA PHE A 119 -16.32 -16.81 -7.74
C PHE A 119 -16.11 -17.97 -8.71
N ALA A 120 -15.81 -17.71 -9.96
CA ALA A 120 -15.52 -18.74 -10.94
C ALA A 120 -14.25 -19.52 -10.58
N SER A 121 -13.20 -18.87 -10.07
CA SER A 121 -11.95 -19.53 -9.66
C SER A 121 -12.13 -20.54 -8.52
N GLN A 122 -13.23 -20.44 -7.78
CA GLN A 122 -13.57 -21.35 -6.69
C GLN A 122 -14.38 -22.59 -7.18
N LEU A 123 -14.71 -22.64 -8.47
CA LEU A 123 -15.43 -23.76 -9.09
C LEU A 123 -14.47 -24.64 -9.90
N PRO A 124 -14.74 -25.95 -10.01
CA PRO A 124 -14.04 -26.81 -10.94
C PRO A 124 -14.09 -26.27 -12.38
N ALA A 125 -13.06 -26.59 -13.17
CA ALA A 125 -12.90 -26.03 -14.51
C ALA A 125 -14.07 -26.32 -15.46
N ASP A 126 -14.72 -27.47 -15.30
CA ASP A 126 -15.89 -27.91 -16.07
C ASP A 126 -17.18 -27.15 -15.71
N ALA A 127 -17.31 -26.66 -14.48
CA ALA A 127 -18.44 -25.85 -14.04
C ALA A 127 -18.33 -24.38 -14.41
N GLN A 128 -17.13 -23.88 -14.68
CA GLN A 128 -16.86 -22.45 -14.94
C GLN A 128 -17.61 -21.87 -16.16
N PRO A 129 -17.70 -22.54 -17.32
CA PRO A 129 -18.42 -21.99 -18.48
C PRO A 129 -19.93 -21.83 -18.23
N ALA A 130 -20.53 -22.78 -17.50
CA ALA A 130 -21.94 -22.67 -17.14
C ALA A 130 -22.18 -21.53 -16.13
N PHE A 131 -21.27 -21.37 -15.17
CA PHE A 131 -21.31 -20.26 -14.24
C PHE A 131 -21.17 -18.90 -14.93
N GLU A 132 -20.22 -18.75 -15.85
CA GLU A 132 -20.02 -17.52 -16.61
C GLU A 132 -21.32 -17.13 -17.34
N ARG A 133 -21.87 -18.04 -18.13
CA ARG A 133 -23.08 -17.81 -18.90
C ARG A 133 -24.24 -17.35 -18.02
N GLU A 134 -24.56 -18.11 -16.95
CA GLU A 134 -25.68 -17.78 -16.06
C GLU A 134 -25.45 -16.47 -15.29
N ALA A 135 -24.20 -16.17 -14.91
CA ALA A 135 -23.85 -14.94 -14.24
C ALA A 135 -24.01 -13.71 -15.15
N LEU A 136 -23.62 -13.82 -16.41
CA LEU A 136 -23.78 -12.75 -17.41
C LEU A 136 -25.24 -12.51 -17.72
N GLU A 137 -26.02 -13.57 -18.03
CA GLU A 137 -27.45 -13.47 -18.38
C GLU A 137 -28.27 -12.84 -17.24
N ARG A 138 -28.09 -13.30 -16.02
CA ARG A 138 -28.88 -12.84 -14.87
C ARG A 138 -28.39 -11.58 -14.21
N GLY A 139 -27.16 -11.18 -14.48
CA GLY A 139 -26.49 -10.04 -13.86
C GLY A 139 -26.41 -8.79 -14.73
N ALA A 140 -26.99 -8.78 -15.92
CA ALA A 140 -26.81 -7.72 -16.92
C ALA A 140 -27.10 -6.30 -16.39
N GLY A 141 -28.15 -6.10 -15.59
CA GLY A 141 -28.55 -4.79 -15.04
C GLY A 141 -28.12 -4.55 -13.60
N ASP A 142 -27.36 -5.47 -12.97
CA ASP A 142 -27.06 -5.39 -11.55
C ASP A 142 -26.01 -4.30 -11.22
N THR A 143 -26.20 -3.64 -10.07
CA THR A 143 -25.10 -2.90 -9.43
C THR A 143 -24.00 -3.87 -8.98
N PRO A 144 -22.74 -3.42 -8.78
CA PRO A 144 -21.66 -4.33 -8.35
C PRO A 144 -21.99 -5.13 -7.08
N SER A 145 -22.65 -4.53 -6.11
CA SER A 145 -23.06 -5.20 -4.86
C SER A 145 -24.20 -6.21 -5.08
N ALA A 146 -25.18 -5.91 -5.95
CA ALA A 146 -26.24 -6.85 -6.31
C ALA A 146 -25.68 -8.04 -7.09
N PHE A 147 -24.80 -7.77 -8.06
CA PHE A 147 -24.09 -8.81 -8.82
C PHE A 147 -23.29 -9.75 -7.91
N ARG A 148 -22.53 -9.20 -6.95
CA ARG A 148 -21.76 -9.99 -5.99
C ARG A 148 -22.63 -10.93 -5.18
N ARG A 149 -23.80 -10.46 -4.68
CA ARG A 149 -24.75 -11.32 -3.94
C ARG A 149 -25.32 -12.42 -4.83
N ARG A 150 -25.62 -12.11 -6.09
CA ARG A 150 -26.13 -13.09 -7.06
C ARG A 150 -25.09 -14.14 -7.42
N ALA A 151 -23.88 -13.70 -7.80
CA ALA A 151 -22.76 -14.57 -8.15
C ALA A 151 -22.39 -15.51 -7.00
N ARG A 152 -22.40 -15.04 -5.74
CA ARG A 152 -22.17 -15.88 -4.56
C ARG A 152 -23.22 -16.99 -4.44
N ARG A 153 -24.51 -16.67 -4.59
CA ARG A 153 -25.58 -17.68 -4.53
C ARG A 153 -25.49 -18.68 -5.68
N LEU A 154 -25.13 -18.21 -6.87
CA LEU A 154 -24.95 -19.06 -8.04
C LEU A 154 -23.80 -20.03 -7.83
N ARG A 155 -22.66 -19.53 -7.34
CA ARG A 155 -21.49 -20.33 -7.00
C ARG A 155 -21.84 -21.43 -5.97
N GLU A 156 -22.58 -21.09 -4.89
CA GLU A 156 -22.98 -22.08 -3.88
C GLU A 156 -23.85 -23.22 -4.49
N ARG A 157 -24.72 -22.90 -5.44
CA ARG A 157 -25.55 -23.92 -6.12
C ARG A 157 -24.76 -24.81 -7.07
N MET A 158 -23.71 -24.26 -7.69
CA MET A 158 -22.92 -24.97 -8.70
C MET A 158 -21.69 -25.67 -8.12
N HIS A 159 -21.38 -25.45 -6.85
CA HIS A 159 -20.17 -26.02 -6.24
C HIS A 159 -20.41 -27.49 -5.85
N PRO A 160 -19.63 -28.42 -6.41
CA PRO A 160 -19.85 -29.87 -6.15
C PRO A 160 -19.31 -30.32 -4.80
N VAL A 161 -18.37 -29.56 -4.20
CA VAL A 161 -17.76 -29.91 -2.91
C VAL A 161 -18.59 -29.37 -1.76
N GLU A 162 -18.80 -30.19 -0.75
CA GLU A 162 -19.58 -29.83 0.43
C GLU A 162 -19.04 -28.59 1.16
N PRO A 163 -19.91 -27.73 1.71
CA PRO A 163 -19.48 -26.51 2.42
C PRO A 163 -18.52 -26.77 3.56
N VAL A 164 -18.63 -27.89 4.27
CA VAL A 164 -17.76 -28.26 5.41
C VAL A 164 -16.31 -28.46 4.94
N GLU A 165 -16.11 -29.23 3.88
CA GLU A 165 -14.78 -29.50 3.33
C GLU A 165 -14.11 -28.20 2.84
N ARG A 166 -14.87 -27.35 2.17
CA ARG A 166 -14.39 -26.03 1.73
C ARG A 166 -14.02 -25.10 2.89
N HIS A 167 -14.77 -25.19 3.99
CA HIS A 167 -14.48 -24.43 5.21
C HIS A 167 -13.15 -24.85 5.83
N GLU A 168 -12.85 -26.14 5.89
CA GLU A 168 -11.57 -26.64 6.40
C GLU A 168 -10.37 -26.13 5.58
N VAL A 169 -10.49 -26.09 4.25
CA VAL A 169 -9.45 -25.52 3.38
C VAL A 169 -9.29 -24.02 3.66
N ALA A 170 -10.39 -23.27 3.74
CA ALA A 170 -10.35 -21.82 4.00
C ALA A 170 -9.76 -21.50 5.39
N ARG A 171 -9.92 -22.37 6.38
CA ARG A 171 -9.31 -22.23 7.72
C ARG A 171 -7.77 -22.19 7.67
N ALA A 172 -7.14 -22.82 6.68
CA ALA A 172 -5.70 -22.79 6.53
C ALA A 172 -5.17 -21.41 6.09
N GLU A 173 -6.02 -20.54 5.53
CA GLU A 173 -5.66 -19.20 5.04
C GLU A 173 -5.81 -18.09 6.09
N ARG A 174 -6.05 -18.44 7.35
CA ARG A 174 -6.14 -17.46 8.44
C ARG A 174 -4.88 -16.63 8.53
N SER A 175 -5.06 -15.34 8.70
CA SER A 175 -3.94 -14.39 8.70
C SER A 175 -4.23 -13.14 9.51
N VAL A 176 -3.17 -12.45 9.91
CA VAL A 176 -3.22 -11.13 10.54
C VAL A 176 -2.38 -10.18 9.69
N GLY A 177 -2.96 -9.03 9.38
CA GLY A 177 -2.30 -7.95 8.63
C GLY A 177 -2.31 -6.65 9.40
N LEU A 178 -1.26 -5.83 9.20
CA LEU A 178 -1.15 -4.46 9.69
C LEU A 178 -0.90 -3.56 8.48
N ASP A 179 -1.80 -2.61 8.26
CA ASP A 179 -1.71 -1.63 7.17
C ASP A 179 -1.62 -0.22 7.77
N PRO A 180 -0.53 0.54 7.52
CA PRO A 180 -0.40 1.92 7.97
C PRO A 180 -1.52 2.80 7.41
N ALA A 181 -1.99 3.76 8.22
CA ALA A 181 -2.94 4.79 7.85
C ALA A 181 -2.38 6.18 8.19
N PRO A 182 -2.89 7.28 7.61
CA PRO A 182 -2.44 8.62 7.93
C PRO A 182 -2.52 8.95 9.43
N ASP A 183 -1.79 9.98 9.85
CA ASP A 183 -1.88 10.60 11.17
C ASP A 183 -1.60 9.67 12.37
N GLY A 184 -0.62 8.78 12.23
CA GLY A 184 -0.21 7.89 13.31
C GLY A 184 -1.16 6.70 13.53
N MET A 185 -2.10 6.44 12.61
CA MET A 185 -3.09 5.38 12.71
C MET A 185 -2.70 4.16 11.87
N ALA A 186 -3.27 3.00 12.19
CA ALA A 186 -3.10 1.78 11.41
C ALA A 186 -4.35 0.90 11.45
N TRP A 187 -4.53 0.09 10.40
CA TRP A 187 -5.54 -0.95 10.36
C TRP A 187 -4.94 -2.28 10.77
N LEU A 188 -5.50 -2.89 11.80
CA LEU A 188 -5.22 -4.28 12.16
C LEU A 188 -6.36 -5.14 11.65
N SER A 189 -6.06 -6.01 10.68
CA SER A 189 -7.04 -6.88 10.02
C SER A 189 -6.82 -8.33 10.44
N LEU A 190 -7.90 -9.02 10.80
CA LEU A 190 -7.89 -10.45 11.08
C LEU A 190 -8.76 -11.19 10.06
N HIS A 191 -8.19 -12.16 9.36
CA HIS A 191 -8.90 -13.12 8.53
C HIS A 191 -9.06 -14.41 9.32
N LEU A 192 -10.27 -14.74 9.72
CA LEU A 192 -10.60 -15.87 10.58
C LEU A 192 -12.00 -16.40 10.28
N GLU A 193 -12.39 -17.50 10.93
CA GLU A 193 -13.71 -18.12 10.79
C GLU A 193 -14.83 -17.11 11.14
N ALA A 194 -15.89 -17.11 10.34
CA ALA A 194 -16.96 -16.13 10.43
C ALA A 194 -17.65 -16.13 11.81
N GLU A 195 -17.85 -17.30 12.40
CA GLU A 195 -18.44 -17.46 13.75
C GLU A 195 -17.55 -16.83 14.83
N ARG A 196 -16.23 -16.96 14.73
CA ARG A 196 -15.29 -16.30 15.65
C ARG A 196 -15.31 -14.79 15.49
N GLY A 197 -15.37 -14.31 14.23
CA GLY A 197 -15.48 -12.88 13.93
C GLY A 197 -16.76 -12.28 14.53
N VAL A 198 -17.90 -12.95 14.36
CA VAL A 198 -19.18 -12.52 14.93
C VAL A 198 -19.11 -12.54 16.47
N ALA A 199 -18.54 -13.59 17.08
CA ALA A 199 -18.40 -13.69 18.53
C ALA A 199 -17.50 -12.58 19.10
N ILE A 200 -16.36 -12.27 18.45
CA ILE A 200 -15.47 -11.17 18.83
C ILE A 200 -16.24 -9.85 18.79
N MET A 201 -16.92 -9.56 17.67
CA MET A 201 -17.68 -8.31 17.52
C MET A 201 -18.81 -8.20 18.55
N SER A 202 -19.51 -9.28 18.84
CA SER A 202 -20.55 -9.30 19.88
C SER A 202 -19.96 -8.99 21.25
N ARG A 203 -18.81 -9.58 21.60
CA ARG A 203 -18.11 -9.32 22.86
C ARG A 203 -17.64 -7.87 22.97
N LEU A 204 -17.05 -7.30 21.90
CA LEU A 204 -16.62 -5.90 21.87
C LEU A 204 -17.80 -4.93 21.98
N ASN A 205 -18.96 -5.28 21.41
CA ASN A 205 -20.18 -4.49 21.58
C ASN A 205 -20.63 -4.48 23.05
N ALA A 206 -20.65 -5.63 23.71
CA ALA A 206 -21.02 -5.72 25.11
C ALA A 206 -20.09 -4.87 26.01
N PHE A 207 -18.77 -4.89 25.77
CA PHE A 207 -17.86 -4.02 26.51
C PHE A 207 -18.11 -2.53 26.26
N ALA A 208 -18.38 -2.13 25.01
CA ALA A 208 -18.66 -0.74 24.68
C ALA A 208 -19.99 -0.21 25.27
N GLU A 209 -20.95 -1.12 25.54
CA GLU A 209 -22.22 -0.79 26.20
C GLU A 209 -22.04 -0.60 27.72
N VAL A 210 -21.30 -1.51 28.36
CA VAL A 210 -21.03 -1.43 29.82
C VAL A 210 -20.27 -0.17 30.18
N SER A 211 -19.23 0.18 29.42
CA SER A 211 -18.42 1.40 29.65
C SER A 211 -19.17 2.71 29.35
N GLY A 212 -20.36 2.66 28.78
CA GLY A 212 -21.18 3.85 28.45
C GLY A 212 -22.36 4.10 29.35
N SER A 213 -22.57 3.28 30.38
CA SER A 213 -23.78 3.28 31.22
C SER A 213 -23.66 4.06 32.55
N ASP A 214 -22.50 4.67 32.84
CA ASP A 214 -22.34 5.44 34.09
C ASP A 214 -22.97 6.82 33.98
N ASP A 215 -24.06 7.02 34.69
CA ASP A 215 -25.00 8.16 34.63
C ASP A 215 -24.47 9.50 35.16
N GLU A 216 -23.25 9.59 35.67
CA GLU A 216 -22.69 10.86 36.20
C GLU A 216 -21.37 11.26 35.49
N GLY A 217 -21.47 11.69 34.24
CA GLY A 217 -20.36 12.26 33.50
C GLY A 217 -19.91 11.42 32.28
N GLY A 218 -20.87 10.86 31.57
CA GLY A 218 -20.73 9.94 30.43
C GLY A 218 -19.40 9.91 29.67
N ASP A 219 -18.86 8.75 29.42
CA ASP A 219 -17.65 8.57 28.64
C ASP A 219 -17.73 9.34 27.30
N PRO A 220 -16.84 10.32 27.05
CA PRO A 220 -16.90 11.15 25.84
C PRO A 220 -16.60 10.36 24.56
N ARG A 221 -16.09 9.12 24.68
CA ARG A 221 -15.77 8.26 23.54
C ARG A 221 -17.02 7.72 22.88
N THR A 222 -17.01 7.68 21.55
CA THR A 222 -18.06 7.01 20.77
C THR A 222 -18.05 5.50 21.00
N PRO A 223 -19.15 4.77 20.75
CA PRO A 223 -19.18 3.31 20.81
C PRO A 223 -18.11 2.64 19.93
N MET A 224 -17.74 3.24 18.81
CA MET A 224 -16.66 2.77 17.94
C MET A 224 -15.30 2.87 18.62
N GLN A 225 -15.00 4.02 19.24
CA GLN A 225 -13.75 4.22 19.98
C GLN A 225 -13.62 3.26 21.14
N ARG A 226 -14.68 3.07 21.97
CA ARG A 226 -14.68 2.10 23.07
C ARG A 226 -14.43 0.67 22.59
N ARG A 227 -15.01 0.24 21.45
CA ARG A 227 -14.71 -1.10 20.85
C ARG A 227 -13.26 -1.21 20.44
N THR A 228 -12.68 -0.18 19.85
CA THR A 228 -11.29 -0.17 19.40
C THR A 228 -10.34 -0.26 20.59
N ASP A 229 -10.59 0.52 21.65
CA ASP A 229 -9.80 0.51 22.87
C ASP A 229 -9.86 -0.87 23.54
N ALA A 230 -11.06 -1.42 23.70
CA ALA A 230 -11.27 -2.77 24.27
C ALA A 230 -10.56 -3.85 23.45
N ALA A 231 -10.58 -3.75 22.09
CA ALA A 231 -9.88 -4.70 21.23
C ALA A 231 -8.36 -4.59 21.41
N ALA A 232 -7.82 -3.37 21.46
CA ALA A 232 -6.40 -3.11 21.67
C ALA A 232 -5.93 -3.62 23.04
N ASP A 233 -6.66 -3.33 24.10
CA ASP A 233 -6.35 -3.75 25.47
C ASP A 233 -6.31 -5.29 25.59
N LEU A 234 -7.32 -5.98 25.06
CA LEU A 234 -7.40 -7.44 25.07
C LEU A 234 -6.25 -8.09 24.28
N LEU A 235 -5.85 -7.50 23.16
CA LEU A 235 -4.78 -8.03 22.32
C LEU A 235 -3.37 -7.73 22.90
N LEU A 236 -3.19 -6.61 23.56
CA LEU A 236 -1.90 -6.21 24.14
C LEU A 236 -1.66 -6.82 25.53
N GLY A 237 -2.66 -6.83 26.37
CA GLY A 237 -2.52 -7.18 27.77
C GLY A 237 -3.36 -8.38 28.25
N GLY A 238 -4.38 -8.75 27.49
CA GLY A 238 -5.37 -9.75 27.93
C GLY A 238 -6.37 -9.22 28.98
N TRP A 239 -6.34 -7.93 29.29
CA TRP A 239 -7.24 -7.25 30.24
C TRP A 239 -7.78 -5.95 29.64
N LEU A 240 -8.78 -5.38 30.31
CA LEU A 240 -9.37 -4.09 29.96
C LEU A 240 -8.97 -3.05 31.01
N HIS A 241 -8.50 -1.87 30.56
CA HIS A 241 -8.13 -0.77 31.46
C HIS A 241 -9.31 -0.24 32.28
N ASP A 242 -10.49 -0.21 31.65
CA ASP A 242 -11.73 0.30 32.25
C ASP A 242 -12.56 -0.82 32.93
N ALA A 243 -11.97 -2.00 33.17
CA ALA A 243 -12.70 -3.10 33.82
C ALA A 243 -12.94 -2.78 35.32
N PRO A 244 -14.14 -3.09 35.87
CA PRO A 244 -14.40 -2.93 37.30
C PRO A 244 -13.38 -3.69 38.15
N ALA A 245 -13.01 -3.12 39.30
CA ALA A 245 -12.10 -3.75 40.23
C ALA A 245 -12.62 -5.15 40.67
N GLY A 246 -11.75 -6.15 40.60
CA GLY A 246 -12.10 -7.56 40.86
C GLY A 246 -12.65 -8.35 39.67
N SER A 247 -12.79 -7.72 38.50
CA SER A 247 -13.09 -8.43 37.26
C SER A 247 -11.91 -9.31 36.85
N PRO A 248 -12.12 -10.53 36.30
CA PRO A 248 -11.05 -11.34 35.72
C PRO A 248 -10.36 -10.67 34.51
N LEU A 249 -10.93 -9.59 33.99
CA LEU A 249 -10.39 -8.77 32.91
C LEU A 249 -9.76 -7.47 33.42
N ALA A 250 -9.71 -7.21 34.73
CA ALA A 250 -8.97 -6.08 35.30
C ALA A 250 -7.46 -6.27 35.14
N PRO A 251 -6.66 -5.18 35.03
CA PRO A 251 -5.22 -5.27 34.92
C PRO A 251 -4.65 -6.10 36.09
N PRO A 252 -3.71 -7.02 35.83
CA PRO A 252 -3.08 -7.80 36.90
C PRO A 252 -2.21 -6.88 37.76
N THR A 253 -2.17 -7.16 39.06
CA THR A 253 -1.30 -6.45 40.00
C THR A 253 0.21 -6.70 39.78
N SER A 254 0.53 -7.71 38.94
CA SER A 254 1.90 -8.02 38.50
C SER A 254 1.89 -8.49 37.04
N PRO A 255 2.77 -7.97 36.16
CA PRO A 255 2.86 -8.41 34.78
C PRO A 255 3.50 -9.80 34.71
N LEU A 256 2.68 -10.85 34.73
CA LEU A 256 3.14 -12.22 34.53
C LEU A 256 3.04 -12.61 33.06
N GLY A 257 4.19 -12.84 32.43
CA GLY A 257 4.33 -13.69 31.25
C GLY A 257 3.88 -13.12 29.90
N ALA A 258 3.64 -11.83 29.78
CA ALA A 258 3.34 -11.22 28.48
C ALA A 258 4.60 -11.21 27.59
N VAL A 259 4.47 -11.70 26.37
CA VAL A 259 5.48 -11.49 25.33
C VAL A 259 5.61 -9.97 25.14
N ALA A 260 6.73 -9.41 25.61
CA ALA A 260 6.97 -7.97 25.49
C ALA A 260 7.03 -7.59 23.99
N PRO A 261 6.17 -6.69 23.52
CA PRO A 261 6.22 -6.24 22.14
C PRO A 261 7.53 -5.53 21.88
N LYS A 262 8.21 -5.83 20.75
CA LYS A 262 9.41 -5.14 20.31
C LYS A 262 9.00 -4.06 19.32
N VAL A 263 9.25 -2.81 19.71
CA VAL A 263 9.00 -1.62 18.89
C VAL A 263 10.33 -0.94 18.63
N TYR A 264 10.67 -0.68 17.37
CA TYR A 264 11.87 0.04 16.97
C TYR A 264 11.50 1.42 16.46
N VAL A 265 12.15 2.44 17.01
CA VAL A 265 11.94 3.84 16.61
C VAL A 265 13.28 4.49 16.34
N THR A 266 13.44 5.11 15.20
CA THR A 266 14.59 5.96 14.87
C THR A 266 14.22 7.41 15.14
N VAL A 267 14.89 8.04 16.11
CA VAL A 267 14.60 9.41 16.54
C VAL A 267 15.83 10.29 16.30
N PRO A 268 15.69 11.44 15.60
CA PRO A 268 16.75 12.43 15.51
C PRO A 268 17.14 12.91 16.92
N VAL A 269 18.43 13.04 17.19
CA VAL A 269 18.93 13.37 18.54
C VAL A 269 18.38 14.70 19.05
N MET A 270 18.25 15.70 18.19
CA MET A 270 17.70 17.01 18.56
C MET A 270 16.21 16.92 18.89
N THR A 271 15.46 16.07 18.21
CA THR A 271 14.08 15.75 18.53
C THR A 271 13.96 15.05 19.87
N LEU A 272 14.82 14.07 20.13
CA LEU A 272 14.87 13.38 21.43
C LEU A 272 15.16 14.33 22.58
N LEU A 273 16.06 15.29 22.38
CA LEU A 273 16.46 16.32 23.37
C LEU A 273 15.43 17.46 23.51
N GLY A 274 14.38 17.49 22.70
CA GLY A 274 13.38 18.56 22.72
C GLY A 274 13.80 19.86 22.04
N ALA A 275 14.92 19.86 21.32
CA ALA A 275 15.44 21.02 20.60
C ALA A 275 14.98 21.08 19.12
N SER A 276 14.22 20.10 18.65
CA SER A 276 13.62 20.04 17.32
C SER A 276 12.29 19.29 17.40
N ASP A 277 11.37 19.57 16.49
CA ASP A 277 10.12 18.84 16.28
C ASP A 277 10.14 18.01 14.99
N GLU A 278 11.33 17.70 14.48
CA GLU A 278 11.49 16.80 13.34
C GLU A 278 10.89 15.43 13.66
N SER A 279 10.17 14.86 12.69
CA SER A 279 9.50 13.56 12.82
C SER A 279 10.52 12.43 13.04
N ALA A 280 10.13 11.46 13.83
CA ALA A 280 10.86 10.20 14.00
C ALA A 280 10.27 9.14 13.08
N GLU A 281 10.97 8.03 12.91
CA GLU A 281 10.52 6.90 12.08
C GLU A 281 10.20 5.70 12.96
N LEU A 282 8.97 5.23 12.93
CA LEU A 282 8.53 4.01 13.59
C LEU A 282 8.66 2.86 12.59
N ASP A 283 9.52 1.89 12.93
CA ASP A 283 9.75 0.72 12.08
C ASP A 283 8.45 -0.03 11.85
N GLY A 284 8.14 -0.16 10.59
CA GLY A 284 6.95 -0.85 10.18
C GLY A 284 5.69 -0.03 10.04
N TYR A 285 5.77 1.25 10.35
CA TYR A 285 4.66 2.17 10.19
C TYR A 285 5.04 3.34 9.26
N GLY A 286 6.18 4.01 9.53
CA GLY A 286 6.58 5.24 8.86
C GLY A 286 6.78 6.41 9.82
N PRO A 287 6.70 7.66 9.33
CA PRO A 287 6.91 8.84 10.16
C PRO A 287 5.89 8.97 11.29
N ILE A 288 6.40 9.30 12.50
CA ILE A 288 5.59 9.64 13.68
C ILE A 288 6.00 11.01 14.22
N ASP A 289 5.08 11.66 14.92
CA ASP A 289 5.32 12.96 15.53
C ASP A 289 6.36 12.89 16.68
N ALA A 290 6.99 14.03 16.94
CA ALA A 290 8.04 14.17 17.94
C ALA A 290 7.58 13.81 19.39
N HIS A 291 6.32 14.10 19.74
CA HIS A 291 5.78 13.78 21.06
C HIS A 291 5.61 12.27 21.25
N THR A 292 5.04 11.58 20.27
CA THR A 292 4.90 10.11 20.26
C THR A 292 6.27 9.45 20.30
N ALA A 293 7.25 9.96 19.53
CA ALA A 293 8.63 9.45 19.54
C ALA A 293 9.30 9.58 20.91
N ARG A 294 9.18 10.74 21.56
CA ARG A 294 9.75 10.95 22.92
C ARG A 294 9.07 10.05 23.94
N ARG A 295 7.75 9.86 23.86
CA ARG A 295 7.02 8.97 24.76
C ARG A 295 7.48 7.52 24.61
N LEU A 296 7.67 7.02 23.39
CA LEU A 296 8.19 5.68 23.12
C LEU A 296 9.63 5.54 23.60
N ALA A 297 10.49 6.54 23.35
CA ALA A 297 11.87 6.56 23.79
C ALA A 297 12.01 6.56 25.33
N ALA A 298 11.13 7.25 26.06
CA ALA A 298 11.16 7.29 27.52
C ALA A 298 11.03 5.91 28.18
N HIS A 299 10.42 4.95 27.51
CA HIS A 299 10.21 3.58 27.99
C HIS A 299 11.12 2.56 27.28
N ALA A 300 12.05 3.02 26.44
CA ALA A 300 12.92 2.13 25.68
C ALA A 300 13.95 1.42 26.59
N PRO A 301 14.05 0.09 26.56
CA PRO A 301 15.00 -0.66 27.38
C PRO A 301 16.45 -0.49 26.93
N SER A 302 16.67 -0.04 25.69
CA SER A 302 18.01 0.16 25.11
C SER A 302 17.99 1.15 23.95
N PHE A 303 19.13 1.79 23.71
CA PHE A 303 19.37 2.69 22.59
C PHE A 303 20.57 2.22 21.77
N GLN A 304 20.44 2.27 20.45
CA GLN A 304 21.55 2.09 19.53
C GLN A 304 21.86 3.42 18.86
N ARG A 305 23.09 3.92 19.02
CA ARG A 305 23.52 5.15 18.35
C ARG A 305 23.88 4.83 16.89
N ILE A 306 23.24 5.52 15.94
CA ILE A 306 23.60 5.52 14.52
C ILE A 306 24.33 6.83 14.26
N LEU A 307 25.63 6.75 13.93
CA LEU A 307 26.42 7.92 13.57
C LEU A 307 26.29 8.17 12.06
N THR A 308 25.81 9.35 11.71
CA THR A 308 25.84 9.88 10.35
C THR A 308 26.90 10.98 10.28
N HIS A 309 27.66 11.02 9.18
CA HIS A 309 28.61 12.11 8.98
C HIS A 309 27.84 13.42 8.75
N PRO A 310 28.16 14.53 9.41
CA PRO A 310 27.36 15.77 9.37
C PRO A 310 27.27 16.40 7.99
N GLU A 311 28.20 16.12 7.08
CA GLU A 311 28.22 16.68 5.72
C GLU A 311 27.87 15.63 4.64
N THR A 312 28.09 14.34 4.87
CA THR A 312 27.97 13.28 3.85
C THR A 312 27.04 12.13 4.26
N GLY A 313 26.48 12.18 5.46
CA GLY A 313 25.50 11.21 5.94
C GLY A 313 26.04 9.91 6.52
N ALA A 314 27.18 9.40 6.17
CA ALA A 314 27.99 8.38 6.85
C ALA A 314 29.14 7.89 6.00
N TYR A 315 30.21 7.50 6.65
CA TYR A 315 31.35 6.87 6.00
C TYR A 315 31.52 5.45 6.53
N LEU A 316 31.27 4.45 5.68
CA LEU A 316 31.60 3.08 6.00
C LEU A 316 32.01 2.33 4.73
N SER A 317 33.32 2.15 4.55
CA SER A 317 33.90 1.33 3.51
C SER A 317 34.86 0.33 4.13
N TYR A 318 34.70 -0.94 3.76
CA TYR A 318 35.56 -2.04 4.21
C TYR A 318 36.36 -2.62 3.04
N GLY A 319 36.25 -2.03 1.85
CA GLY A 319 36.95 -2.48 0.65
C GLY A 319 36.68 -3.96 0.38
N ARG A 320 37.72 -4.70 0.07
CA ARG A 320 37.68 -6.16 -0.15
C ARG A 320 38.21 -7.00 1.02
N THR A 321 38.29 -6.42 2.22
CA THR A 321 38.76 -7.14 3.41
C THR A 321 37.74 -8.12 3.98
N THR A 322 36.45 -7.87 3.75
CA THR A 322 35.39 -8.77 4.18
C THR A 322 34.22 -8.76 3.21
N TYR A 323 33.72 -9.97 2.91
CA TYR A 323 32.46 -10.17 2.16
C TYR A 323 31.25 -9.90 3.06
N ARG A 324 31.34 -10.35 4.31
CA ARG A 324 30.26 -10.17 5.27
C ARG A 324 30.15 -8.71 5.67
N VAL A 325 28.96 -8.13 5.50
CA VAL A 325 28.68 -6.74 5.89
C VAL A 325 28.76 -6.62 7.41
N PRO A 326 29.64 -5.77 7.96
CA PRO A 326 29.75 -5.53 9.39
C PRO A 326 28.46 -4.93 9.98
N ALA A 327 28.24 -5.13 11.28
CA ALA A 327 26.99 -4.79 11.94
C ALA A 327 26.66 -3.29 11.92
N ASP A 328 27.66 -2.44 12.03
CA ASP A 328 27.53 -0.98 11.95
C ASP A 328 27.17 -0.50 10.55
N LEU A 329 27.82 -1.03 9.49
CA LEU A 329 27.42 -0.79 8.10
C LEU A 329 26.02 -1.32 7.81
N ALA A 330 25.68 -2.52 8.30
CA ALA A 330 24.35 -3.08 8.15
C ALA A 330 23.27 -2.22 8.83
N GLY A 331 23.57 -1.68 10.02
CA GLY A 331 22.70 -0.74 10.74
C GLY A 331 22.47 0.56 9.96
N TYR A 332 23.54 1.14 9.41
CA TYR A 332 23.44 2.32 8.55
C TYR A 332 22.60 2.05 7.30
N LEU A 333 22.89 0.96 6.59
CA LEU A 333 22.17 0.61 5.35
C LEU A 333 20.69 0.34 5.62
N ARG A 334 20.35 -0.22 6.78
CA ARG A 334 18.95 -0.41 7.16
C ARG A 334 18.20 0.92 7.25
N VAL A 335 18.79 1.91 7.92
CA VAL A 335 18.18 3.24 8.07
C VAL A 335 18.19 3.99 6.75
N ARG A 336 19.26 3.92 5.96
CA ARG A 336 19.35 4.56 4.65
C ARG A 336 18.27 4.03 3.70
N ASP A 337 18.12 2.71 3.62
CA ASP A 337 17.29 2.07 2.61
C ASP A 337 15.81 1.95 3.03
N GLY A 338 15.52 1.87 4.34
CA GLY A 338 14.17 1.65 4.87
C GLY A 338 13.54 0.34 4.41
N GLY A 339 13.81 -0.09 3.19
CA GLY A 339 13.24 -1.27 2.56
C GLY A 339 14.01 -1.77 1.34
N CYS A 340 13.35 -2.65 0.59
CA CYS A 340 13.87 -3.18 -0.66
C CYS A 340 14.03 -2.07 -1.69
N ARG A 341 15.22 -1.98 -2.28
CA ARG A 341 15.59 -0.93 -3.23
C ARG A 341 15.22 -1.24 -4.69
N PHE A 342 14.40 -2.26 -4.93
CA PHE A 342 13.79 -2.48 -6.24
C PHE A 342 12.62 -1.50 -6.46
N PRO A 343 12.44 -0.92 -7.67
CA PRO A 343 11.39 0.04 -7.96
C PRO A 343 9.99 -0.45 -7.55
N GLY A 344 9.27 0.34 -6.73
CA GLY A 344 7.91 0.03 -6.30
C GLY A 344 7.76 -1.09 -5.25
N CYS A 345 8.86 -1.63 -4.72
CA CYS A 345 8.79 -2.65 -3.67
C CYS A 345 8.72 -2.02 -2.27
N SER A 346 7.68 -2.35 -1.52
CA SER A 346 7.47 -1.87 -0.14
C SER A 346 7.93 -2.83 0.96
N ARG A 347 8.74 -3.87 0.63
CA ARG A 347 9.22 -4.84 1.62
C ARG A 347 10.31 -4.21 2.49
N ARG A 348 10.15 -4.26 3.80
CA ARG A 348 11.04 -3.64 4.79
C ARG A 348 12.43 -4.28 4.82
N ALA A 349 13.42 -3.48 5.26
CA ALA A 349 14.83 -3.88 5.31
C ALA A 349 15.09 -5.14 6.16
N GLU A 350 14.33 -5.38 7.26
CA GLU A 350 14.49 -6.58 8.11
C GLU A 350 14.18 -7.88 7.37
N ARG A 351 13.40 -7.80 6.29
CA ARG A 351 13.02 -8.94 5.45
C ARG A 351 13.76 -8.95 4.12
N CYS A 352 14.89 -8.24 4.07
CA CYS A 352 15.73 -8.11 2.89
C CYS A 352 17.13 -8.62 3.18
N ASP A 353 17.77 -9.14 2.14
CA ASP A 353 19.20 -9.47 2.16
C ASP A 353 20.00 -8.19 1.84
N LEU A 354 21.21 -8.06 2.37
CA LEU A 354 22.19 -7.07 1.94
C LEU A 354 22.92 -7.62 0.73
N ASP A 355 22.74 -6.97 -0.42
CA ASP A 355 23.27 -7.41 -1.71
C ASP A 355 24.29 -6.41 -2.27
N HIS A 356 25.40 -6.93 -2.78
CA HIS A 356 26.41 -6.13 -3.48
C HIS A 356 25.88 -5.77 -4.87
N THR A 357 25.73 -4.50 -5.18
CA THR A 357 25.25 -4.01 -6.49
C THR A 357 26.17 -4.47 -7.61
N ALA A 358 27.46 -4.21 -7.51
CA ALA A 358 28.50 -4.90 -8.25
C ALA A 358 28.94 -6.12 -7.45
N ASP A 359 28.81 -7.31 -8.02
CA ASP A 359 29.04 -8.57 -7.32
C ASP A 359 30.46 -8.67 -6.77
N TRP A 360 30.57 -9.15 -5.54
CA TRP A 360 31.85 -9.43 -4.90
C TRP A 360 32.76 -10.32 -5.73
N ALA A 361 32.20 -11.33 -6.39
CA ALA A 361 32.93 -12.23 -7.29
C ALA A 361 33.54 -11.49 -8.50
N HIS A 362 32.96 -10.37 -8.90
CA HIS A 362 33.40 -9.55 -10.02
C HIS A 362 34.13 -8.26 -9.59
N GLY A 363 34.68 -8.23 -8.36
CA GLY A 363 35.50 -7.11 -7.90
C GLY A 363 34.76 -6.05 -7.08
N GLY A 364 33.47 -6.25 -6.82
CA GLY A 364 32.69 -5.34 -5.97
C GLY A 364 33.23 -5.30 -4.55
N GLU A 365 33.18 -4.14 -3.90
CA GLU A 365 33.65 -3.88 -2.56
C GLU A 365 32.52 -3.81 -1.55
N THR A 366 32.79 -4.14 -0.29
CA THR A 366 31.83 -3.94 0.81
C THR A 366 31.87 -2.48 1.24
N ARG A 367 31.05 -1.67 0.58
CA ARG A 367 30.93 -0.21 0.78
C ARG A 367 29.46 0.20 0.75
N HIS A 368 29.15 1.31 1.42
CA HIS A 368 27.80 1.84 1.48
C HIS A 368 27.20 2.15 0.09
N ASP A 369 28.02 2.55 -0.88
CA ASP A 369 27.65 2.87 -2.27
C ASP A 369 27.75 1.68 -3.23
N ASN A 370 27.96 0.47 -2.71
CA ASN A 370 27.90 -0.79 -3.46
C ASN A 370 27.03 -1.86 -2.79
N ILE A 371 26.31 -1.53 -1.71
CA ILE A 371 25.41 -2.46 -1.04
C ILE A 371 24.04 -1.82 -0.90
N ALA A 372 23.01 -2.64 -1.14
CA ALA A 372 21.61 -2.24 -0.98
C ALA A 372 20.77 -3.38 -0.42
N HIS A 373 19.67 -3.05 0.26
CA HIS A 373 18.70 -4.04 0.70
C HIS A 373 17.85 -4.50 -0.49
N LEU A 374 17.86 -5.78 -0.77
CA LEU A 374 16.96 -6.43 -1.72
C LEU A 374 16.20 -7.56 -1.03
N CYS A 375 14.88 -7.58 -1.16
CA CYS A 375 14.12 -8.71 -0.65
C CYS A 375 14.47 -9.96 -1.46
N ARG A 376 14.27 -11.15 -0.87
CA ARG A 376 14.64 -12.44 -1.49
C ARG A 376 14.14 -12.58 -2.92
N LYS A 377 12.97 -12.02 -3.24
CA LYS A 377 12.41 -12.03 -4.58
C LYS A 377 13.27 -11.21 -5.55
N HIS A 378 13.61 -9.95 -5.19
CA HIS A 378 14.34 -9.03 -6.07
C HIS A 378 15.85 -9.31 -6.10
N HIS A 379 16.42 -9.85 -5.02
CA HIS A 379 17.76 -10.41 -5.01
C HIS A 379 17.88 -11.52 -6.07
N ARG A 380 16.94 -12.49 -6.07
CA ARG A 380 16.91 -13.56 -7.10
C ARG A 380 16.60 -13.02 -8.51
N LEU A 381 15.72 -12.01 -8.64
CA LEU A 381 15.43 -11.37 -9.91
C LEU A 381 16.71 -10.78 -10.55
N LYS A 382 17.52 -10.05 -9.76
CA LYS A 382 18.80 -9.49 -10.20
C LYS A 382 19.76 -10.57 -10.73
N HIS A 383 19.89 -11.71 -10.02
CA HIS A 383 20.87 -12.73 -10.36
C HIS A 383 20.40 -13.75 -11.40
N GLN A 384 19.11 -13.88 -11.63
CA GLN A 384 18.53 -14.97 -12.46
C GLN A 384 17.75 -14.45 -13.68
N THR A 385 17.76 -13.13 -13.91
CA THR A 385 17.12 -12.52 -15.07
C THR A 385 18.03 -11.51 -15.74
N THR A 386 17.57 -10.88 -16.81
CA THR A 386 18.30 -9.84 -17.52
C THR A 386 18.12 -8.44 -16.91
N TRP A 387 17.45 -8.30 -15.76
CA TRP A 387 17.43 -7.07 -14.97
C TRP A 387 18.84 -6.70 -14.51
N ARG A 388 19.25 -5.46 -14.73
CA ARG A 388 20.56 -4.96 -14.32
C ARG A 388 20.39 -3.79 -13.36
N VAL A 389 21.36 -3.64 -12.46
CA VAL A 389 21.39 -2.53 -11.52
C VAL A 389 22.79 -1.96 -11.40
N THR A 390 22.89 -0.65 -11.31
CA THR A 390 24.10 0.10 -10.96
C THR A 390 23.78 1.05 -9.82
N GLN A 391 24.80 1.39 -9.02
CA GLN A 391 24.65 2.29 -7.88
C GLN A 391 25.63 3.43 -8.02
N ASP A 392 25.19 4.68 -7.76
CA ASP A 392 26.07 5.85 -7.73
C ASP A 392 26.63 6.10 -6.30
N ALA A 393 27.59 7.02 -6.20
CA ALA A 393 28.23 7.38 -4.94
C ALA A 393 27.24 7.95 -3.90
N GLY A 394 26.10 8.50 -4.34
CA GLY A 394 25.01 8.98 -3.49
C GLY A 394 24.06 7.86 -3.04
N GLY A 395 24.32 6.61 -3.42
CA GLY A 395 23.49 5.47 -3.05
C GLY A 395 22.20 5.32 -3.86
N ARG A 396 22.00 6.09 -4.95
CA ARG A 396 20.87 5.90 -5.86
C ARG A 396 21.11 4.67 -6.72
N LEU A 397 20.07 3.90 -6.95
CA LEU A 397 20.12 2.74 -7.83
C LEU A 397 19.45 3.05 -9.17
N ARG A 398 20.14 2.68 -10.23
CA ARG A 398 19.65 2.70 -11.60
C ARG A 398 19.42 1.28 -12.05
N TRP A 399 18.16 0.94 -12.21
CA TRP A 399 17.71 -0.35 -12.71
C TRP A 399 17.43 -0.28 -14.21
N VAL A 400 17.82 -1.30 -14.95
CA VAL A 400 17.50 -1.45 -16.37
C VAL A 400 16.70 -2.74 -16.53
N SER A 401 15.48 -2.61 -17.07
CA SER A 401 14.58 -3.74 -17.30
C SER A 401 14.99 -4.56 -18.52
N PRO A 402 14.44 -5.79 -18.70
CA PRO A 402 14.66 -6.60 -19.90
C PRO A 402 14.31 -5.90 -21.22
N ALA A 403 13.31 -5.01 -21.24
CA ALA A 403 12.96 -4.18 -22.39
C ALA A 403 13.84 -2.93 -22.53
N GLY A 404 14.88 -2.75 -21.71
CA GLY A 404 15.82 -1.62 -21.77
C GLY A 404 15.32 -0.34 -21.11
N ARG A 405 14.21 -0.37 -20.36
CA ARG A 405 13.71 0.79 -19.63
C ARG A 405 14.52 1.04 -18.37
N GLU A 406 14.77 2.32 -18.10
CA GLU A 406 15.51 2.75 -16.91
C GLU A 406 14.59 3.23 -15.81
N HIS A 407 14.89 2.80 -14.57
CA HIS A 407 14.16 3.18 -13.37
C HIS A 407 15.16 3.61 -12.30
N LEU A 408 14.99 4.80 -11.76
CA LEU A 408 15.81 5.33 -10.69
C LEU A 408 15.10 5.17 -9.34
N THR A 409 15.83 4.67 -8.34
CA THR A 409 15.34 4.62 -6.96
C THR A 409 16.31 5.31 -6.03
N SER A 410 15.81 6.30 -5.30
CA SER A 410 16.54 6.93 -4.21
C SER A 410 16.35 6.14 -2.91
N ALA A 411 17.24 6.32 -1.96
CA ALA A 411 17.03 5.83 -0.61
C ALA A 411 15.84 6.56 0.02
N ASP A 412 14.97 5.82 0.68
CA ASP A 412 13.84 6.38 1.45
C ASP A 412 14.35 6.76 2.86
N SER A 413 15.43 7.55 2.88
CA SER A 413 16.10 7.93 4.12
C SER A 413 15.21 8.88 4.93
N PRO A 414 14.95 8.61 6.21
CA PRO A 414 14.32 9.56 7.10
C PRO A 414 15.20 10.80 7.36
N PHE A 415 16.47 10.74 6.98
CA PHE A 415 17.38 11.88 7.06
C PHE A 415 17.15 12.78 5.84
N ARG A 416 16.50 13.93 6.03
CA ARG A 416 16.41 14.96 5.00
C ARG A 416 17.82 15.41 4.62
N GLU A 417 18.19 15.28 3.35
CA GLU A 417 19.19 16.18 2.80
C GLU A 417 18.67 17.60 3.04
N LYS A 418 19.36 18.37 3.87
CA LYS A 418 19.08 19.80 3.99
C LYS A 418 19.23 20.37 2.58
N PRO A 419 18.20 21.01 2.00
CA PRO A 419 18.38 21.63 0.71
C PRO A 419 19.61 22.51 0.79
N PRO A 420 20.48 22.56 -0.26
CA PRO A 420 21.61 23.46 -0.25
C PRO A 420 21.09 24.85 0.14
N PRO A 421 21.82 25.60 1.00
CA PRO A 421 21.38 26.93 1.40
C PRO A 421 21.05 27.67 0.12
N GLU A 422 19.80 28.16 0.01
CA GLU A 422 19.42 29.02 -1.11
C GLU A 422 20.52 30.06 -1.24
N ALA A 423 21.15 30.08 -2.43
CA ALA A 423 22.13 31.10 -2.72
C ALA A 423 21.42 32.42 -2.41
N SER A 424 21.87 33.11 -1.37
CA SER A 424 21.29 34.35 -0.91
C SER A 424 21.07 35.23 -2.12
N ALA A 425 19.80 35.52 -2.44
CA ALA A 425 19.47 36.43 -3.51
C ALA A 425 20.32 37.69 -3.30
N PRO A 426 20.95 38.22 -4.34
CA PRO A 426 21.73 39.44 -4.20
C PRO A 426 20.85 40.52 -3.57
N PRO A 427 21.39 41.37 -2.67
CA PRO A 427 20.61 42.37 -1.98
C PRO A 427 19.89 43.24 -3.01
N ILE A 428 18.54 43.28 -2.91
CA ILE A 428 17.73 44.17 -3.74
C ILE A 428 18.20 45.56 -3.45
N ALA A 429 18.71 46.23 -4.47
CA ALA A 429 19.08 47.65 -4.40
C ALA A 429 17.84 48.47 -3.97
N PRO A 430 17.96 49.49 -3.10
CA PRO A 430 16.84 50.27 -2.67
C PRO A 430 16.15 50.92 -3.87
N GLY A 431 14.95 50.40 -4.17
CA GLY A 431 14.11 50.87 -5.27
C GLY A 431 13.51 52.22 -4.92
N THR A 432 13.43 53.05 -5.92
CA THR A 432 12.73 54.33 -6.01
C THR A 432 11.29 54.21 -5.45
N PRO A 433 10.77 55.22 -4.75
CA PRO A 433 9.43 55.13 -4.18
C PRO A 433 8.37 55.05 -5.27
N ALA A 434 7.49 54.07 -5.12
CA ALA A 434 6.35 53.86 -6.00
C ALA A 434 5.37 55.06 -5.86
N THR A 435 5.00 55.63 -6.96
CA THR A 435 3.92 56.61 -7.12
C THR A 435 2.56 55.89 -6.89
N ASP A 436 1.68 56.58 -6.22
CA ASP A 436 0.30 56.22 -5.91
C ASP A 436 -0.39 55.49 -7.08
N ILE A 437 -0.92 54.31 -6.82
CA ILE A 437 -1.88 53.63 -7.69
C ILE A 437 -3.26 53.80 -7.10
N ASP A 438 -4.09 54.49 -7.86
CA ASP A 438 -5.50 54.81 -7.66
C ASP A 438 -6.33 53.55 -7.31
N ASP A 439 -7.02 53.58 -6.17
CA ASP A 439 -7.92 52.52 -5.73
C ASP A 439 -9.19 52.54 -6.60
N GLY A 440 -9.29 51.60 -7.52
CA GLY A 440 -10.49 51.31 -8.28
C GLY A 440 -11.60 50.68 -7.36
N PRO A 441 -12.89 50.80 -7.74
CA PRO A 441 -14.01 50.41 -6.87
C PRO A 441 -14.06 48.95 -6.53
N GLU A 442 -14.35 48.62 -5.24
CA GLU A 442 -14.51 47.25 -4.70
C GLU A 442 -15.56 46.42 -5.47
N PRO A 443 -15.27 45.12 -5.71
CA PRO A 443 -16.24 44.24 -6.38
C PRO A 443 -17.46 43.90 -5.50
N PRO A 444 -18.65 43.71 -6.10
CA PRO A 444 -19.96 43.69 -5.39
C PRO A 444 -20.23 42.45 -4.49
N TRP A 445 -19.24 41.57 -4.28
CA TRP A 445 -19.38 40.38 -3.42
C TRP A 445 -18.74 40.54 -2.02
N ALA A 446 -18.11 41.69 -1.69
CA ALA A 446 -17.40 41.94 -0.43
C ALA A 446 -18.31 42.44 0.70
N ALA A 447 -19.62 42.65 0.46
CA ALA A 447 -20.57 43.04 1.49
C ALA A 447 -21.02 41.85 2.35
N GLY A 448 -20.37 41.68 3.50
CA GLY A 448 -20.67 40.67 4.49
C GLY A 448 -22.10 40.75 5.03
N ARG A 449 -22.76 39.60 5.15
CA ARG A 449 -23.91 39.42 6.02
C ARG A 449 -23.41 39.06 7.41
N SER A 450 -23.59 39.99 8.34
CA SER A 450 -23.55 39.75 9.78
C SER A 450 -24.66 38.75 10.14
N ILE A 451 -24.33 37.63 10.74
CA ILE A 451 -25.26 36.72 11.38
C ILE A 451 -25.18 37.03 12.89
N ASP A 452 -26.28 37.54 13.42
CA ASP A 452 -26.50 37.79 14.82
C ASP A 452 -26.65 36.46 15.58
N PRO A 453 -25.97 36.23 16.72
CA PRO A 453 -26.09 34.99 17.47
C PRO A 453 -27.08 35.17 18.63
N ALA A 454 -28.39 35.15 18.36
CA ALA A 454 -29.44 34.97 19.37
C ALA A 454 -30.81 34.74 18.71
N ALA A 455 -31.18 33.47 18.50
CA ALA A 455 -32.54 32.93 18.61
C ALA A 455 -32.47 31.40 18.53
#